data_a4b965fc6bf2172ce218d6ab5f272d71
#
_entry.id   a4b965fc6bf2172ce218d6ab5f272d71
#
_cell.length_a   1.000
_cell.length_b   1.000
_cell.length_c   1.000
_cell.angle_alpha   90.00
_cell.angle_beta   90.00
_cell.angle_gamma   90.00
#
_symmetry.space_group_name_H-M   'P 1'
#
loop_
_entity.id
_entity.type
_entity.pdbx_description
1 polymer ?
#
loop_
_entity_poly.entity_id
_entity_poly.type
_entity_poly.pdbx_seq_one_letter_code
_entity_poly.pdbx_strand_id
1 'polypeptide(L)'
;MIQTTSQLERHLKTINSDSRLAIDTEFKRINTYYPELCLVQIATTHSAECIDILSINDLEPLFEKLYHNQTEWIVHSARQDIEALYHLSKRIPVSLFDTQIAASLLNYPLQISYQALTEILQDVLLDKSFTRFDWTTRPLPANVVEYALDDVRYLLPNFEKLKHELTISKK
;
A
#
# COMPACT_ATOMS: atom_id res chain seq x y z
N MET A 1 -1.16 -1.66 -14.72
CA MET A 1 -2.36 -1.10 -14.05
C MET A 1 -3.58 -1.94 -14.38
N ILE A 2 -4.40 -2.26 -13.39
CA ILE A 2 -5.59 -3.11 -13.46
C ILE A 2 -6.83 -2.21 -13.50
N GLN A 3 -7.68 -2.35 -14.52
CA GLN A 3 -8.82 -1.46 -14.78
C GLN A 3 -10.14 -2.20 -15.02
N THR A 4 -10.12 -3.54 -14.99
CA THR A 4 -11.32 -4.36 -15.14
C THR A 4 -11.38 -5.47 -14.11
N THR A 5 -12.58 -5.94 -13.76
CA THR A 5 -12.78 -7.08 -12.85
C THR A 5 -12.03 -8.32 -13.32
N SER A 6 -12.04 -8.63 -14.64
CA SER A 6 -11.33 -9.79 -15.18
C SER A 6 -9.80 -9.69 -15.07
N GLN A 7 -9.23 -8.47 -15.20
CA GLN A 7 -7.80 -8.25 -14.95
C GLN A 7 -7.48 -8.42 -13.46
N LEU A 8 -8.35 -7.89 -12.58
CA LEU A 8 -8.23 -8.02 -11.13
C LEU A 8 -8.22 -9.49 -10.71
N GLU A 9 -9.20 -10.27 -11.09
CA GLU A 9 -9.29 -11.69 -10.78
C GLU A 9 -8.08 -12.47 -11.26
N ARG A 10 -7.59 -12.16 -12.47
CA ARG A 10 -6.37 -12.79 -13.02
C ARG A 10 -5.15 -12.47 -12.16
N HIS A 11 -4.96 -11.20 -11.79
CA HIS A 11 -3.85 -10.79 -10.95
C HIS A 11 -3.94 -11.42 -9.55
N LEU A 12 -5.10 -11.42 -8.93
CA LEU A 12 -5.30 -12.01 -7.60
C LEU A 12 -4.99 -13.52 -7.58
N LYS A 13 -5.23 -14.25 -8.68
CA LYS A 13 -4.82 -15.66 -8.81
C LYS A 13 -3.30 -15.81 -8.80
N THR A 14 -2.55 -14.87 -9.35
CA THR A 14 -1.07 -14.94 -9.35
C THR A 14 -0.47 -14.71 -7.98
N ILE A 15 -1.12 -13.95 -7.12
CA ILE A 15 -0.69 -13.62 -5.76
C ILE A 15 -1.48 -14.38 -4.68
N ASN A 16 -2.21 -15.41 -5.05
CA ASN A 16 -3.09 -16.11 -4.10
C ASN A 16 -2.33 -16.79 -2.96
N SER A 17 -1.12 -17.30 -3.22
CA SER A 17 -0.25 -17.92 -2.22
C SER A 17 0.47 -16.91 -1.30
N ASP A 18 0.50 -15.62 -1.67
CA ASP A 18 1.20 -14.61 -0.90
C ASP A 18 0.39 -14.23 0.34
N SER A 19 0.95 -14.49 1.51
CA SER A 19 0.36 -14.13 2.80
C SER A 19 0.70 -12.71 3.23
N ARG A 20 1.72 -12.07 2.64
CA ARG A 20 2.11 -10.67 2.91
C ARG A 20 1.91 -9.84 1.67
N LEU A 21 1.20 -8.75 1.83
CA LEU A 21 0.96 -7.78 0.77
C LEU A 21 1.41 -6.40 1.24
N ALA A 22 2.33 -5.79 0.51
CA ALA A 22 2.59 -4.36 0.63
C ALA A 22 1.39 -3.62 0.05
N ILE A 23 0.84 -2.66 0.79
CA ILE A 23 -0.38 -1.94 0.40
C ILE A 23 -0.18 -0.46 0.65
N ASP A 24 -0.60 0.34 -0.32
CA ASP A 24 -0.75 1.78 -0.21
C ASP A 24 -2.01 2.21 -0.96
N THR A 25 -2.50 3.43 -0.70
CA THR A 25 -3.71 3.94 -1.34
C THR A 25 -3.57 5.39 -1.75
N GLU A 26 -4.19 5.72 -2.87
CA GLU A 26 -4.36 7.11 -3.28
C GLU A 26 -5.85 7.48 -3.30
N PHE A 27 -6.15 8.61 -2.70
CA PHE A 27 -7.52 9.06 -2.54
C PHE A 27 -7.63 10.59 -2.65
N LYS A 28 -8.81 11.05 -3.00
CA LYS A 28 -9.16 12.48 -2.97
C LYS A 28 -9.89 12.80 -1.67
N ARG A 29 -9.43 13.85 -0.97
CA ARG A 29 -10.07 14.36 0.25
C ARG A 29 -10.22 15.89 0.17
N ILE A 30 -11.01 16.36 -0.79
CA ILE A 30 -11.30 17.78 -0.98
C ILE A 30 -12.81 17.98 -0.85
N ASN A 31 -13.23 18.77 0.16
CA ASN A 31 -14.64 19.05 0.45
C ASN A 31 -15.51 17.81 0.72
N THR A 32 -14.91 16.70 1.15
CA THR A 32 -15.61 15.47 1.51
C THR A 32 -15.28 15.07 2.94
N TYR A 33 -16.25 14.52 3.66
CA TYR A 33 -16.03 13.96 5.00
C TYR A 33 -15.20 12.68 4.94
N TYR A 34 -15.53 11.80 4.00
CA TYR A 34 -14.81 10.56 3.75
C TYR A 34 -13.87 10.70 2.54
N PRO A 35 -12.70 10.04 2.56
CA PRO A 35 -11.84 9.99 1.39
C PRO A 35 -12.50 9.22 0.25
N GLU A 36 -12.40 9.75 -0.97
CA GLU A 36 -12.77 9.06 -2.21
C GLU A 36 -11.58 8.23 -2.67
N LEU A 37 -11.61 6.93 -2.45
CA LEU A 37 -10.55 6.02 -2.86
C LEU A 37 -10.45 5.95 -4.39
N CYS A 38 -9.27 6.23 -4.94
CA CYS A 38 -9.04 6.30 -6.37
C CYS A 38 -8.15 5.18 -6.90
N LEU A 39 -7.14 4.78 -6.11
CA LEU A 39 -6.16 3.78 -6.49
C LEU A 39 -5.76 2.95 -5.26
N VAL A 40 -5.53 1.67 -5.47
CA VAL A 40 -4.88 0.78 -4.49
C VAL A 40 -3.64 0.20 -5.14
N GLN A 41 -2.50 0.35 -4.50
CA GLN A 41 -1.27 -0.31 -4.89
C GLN A 41 -1.09 -1.57 -4.06
N ILE A 42 -0.72 -2.66 -4.72
CA ILE A 42 -0.36 -3.92 -4.06
C ILE A 42 0.98 -4.40 -4.60
N ALA A 43 1.89 -4.75 -3.69
CA ALA A 43 3.10 -5.46 -4.08
C ALA A 43 3.29 -6.75 -3.28
N THR A 44 3.89 -7.71 -3.95
CA THR A 44 4.47 -8.94 -3.40
C THR A 44 5.98 -8.93 -3.60
N THR A 45 6.66 -10.00 -3.24
CA THR A 45 8.10 -10.15 -3.54
C THR A 45 8.40 -10.27 -5.04
N HIS A 46 7.36 -10.48 -5.88
CA HIS A 46 7.52 -10.79 -7.31
C HIS A 46 6.85 -9.80 -8.25
N SER A 47 5.91 -9.02 -7.75
CA SER A 47 5.12 -8.10 -8.58
C SER A 47 4.65 -6.89 -7.80
N ALA A 48 4.42 -5.78 -8.50
CA ALA A 48 3.75 -4.59 -7.98
C ALA A 48 2.74 -4.12 -9.02
N GLU A 49 1.50 -3.84 -8.59
CA GLU A 49 0.41 -3.41 -9.47
C GLU A 49 -0.42 -2.29 -8.83
N CYS A 50 -0.87 -1.37 -9.69
CA CYS A 50 -1.89 -0.39 -9.35
C CYS A 50 -3.27 -0.91 -9.79
N ILE A 51 -4.24 -0.82 -8.90
CA ILE A 51 -5.63 -1.21 -9.11
C ILE A 51 -6.48 0.06 -9.17
N ASP A 52 -7.03 0.35 -10.32
CA ASP A 52 -7.87 1.54 -10.56
C ASP A 52 -9.30 1.31 -10.03
N ILE A 53 -9.53 1.77 -8.81
CA ILE A 53 -10.80 1.59 -8.10
C ILE A 53 -11.96 2.27 -8.82
N LEU A 54 -11.70 3.39 -9.51
CA LEU A 54 -12.74 4.14 -10.21
C LEU A 54 -13.21 3.45 -11.52
N SER A 55 -12.40 2.54 -12.07
CA SER A 55 -12.69 1.85 -13.33
C SER A 55 -13.28 0.45 -13.14
N ILE A 56 -13.17 -0.15 -11.94
CA ILE A 56 -13.59 -1.53 -11.66
C ILE A 56 -14.99 -1.54 -11.03
N ASN A 57 -15.93 -2.28 -11.65
CA ASN A 57 -17.29 -2.34 -11.18
C ASN A 57 -17.50 -3.26 -9.96
N ASP A 58 -16.72 -4.33 -9.87
CA ASP A 58 -16.80 -5.29 -8.75
C ASP A 58 -15.44 -5.39 -8.07
N LEU A 59 -15.38 -4.90 -6.84
CA LEU A 59 -14.20 -4.89 -5.97
C LEU A 59 -14.21 -6.02 -4.93
N GLU A 60 -15.28 -6.82 -4.86
CA GLU A 60 -15.38 -7.88 -3.85
C GLU A 60 -14.20 -8.87 -3.93
N PRO A 61 -13.73 -9.31 -5.10
CA PRO A 61 -12.54 -10.17 -5.16
C PRO A 61 -11.28 -9.55 -4.53
N LEU A 62 -11.09 -8.22 -4.66
CA LEU A 62 -10.01 -7.51 -3.99
C LEU A 62 -10.19 -7.54 -2.47
N PHE A 63 -11.38 -7.24 -1.98
CA PHE A 63 -11.66 -7.22 -0.55
C PHE A 63 -11.55 -8.62 0.08
N GLU A 64 -11.98 -9.68 -0.61
CA GLU A 64 -11.77 -11.05 -0.15
C GLU A 64 -10.26 -11.37 0.04
N LYS A 65 -9.41 -10.93 -0.88
CA LYS A 65 -7.95 -11.14 -0.75
C LYS A 65 -7.35 -10.28 0.35
N LEU A 66 -7.67 -8.98 0.40
CA LEU A 66 -7.10 -8.05 1.38
C LEU A 66 -7.46 -8.43 2.82
N TYR A 67 -8.71 -8.82 3.06
CA TYR A 67 -9.23 -9.12 4.40
C TYR A 67 -9.25 -10.60 4.74
N HIS A 68 -8.60 -11.44 3.92
CA HIS A 68 -8.44 -12.85 4.24
C HIS A 68 -7.64 -13.02 5.54
N ASN A 69 -8.03 -13.97 6.38
CA ASN A 69 -7.44 -14.17 7.71
C ASN A 69 -5.94 -14.53 7.71
N GLN A 70 -5.42 -14.99 6.57
CA GLN A 70 -3.99 -15.30 6.36
C GLN A 70 -3.23 -14.15 5.70
N THR A 71 -3.89 -13.04 5.34
CA THR A 71 -3.23 -11.89 4.72
C THR A 71 -2.73 -10.93 5.80
N GLU A 72 -1.43 -10.68 5.81
CA GLU A 72 -0.77 -9.65 6.60
C GLU A 72 -0.50 -8.43 5.71
N TRP A 73 -1.04 -7.28 6.11
CA TRP A 73 -0.77 -6.02 5.43
C TRP A 73 0.57 -5.46 5.89
N ILE A 74 1.42 -5.09 4.95
CA ILE A 74 2.64 -4.33 5.20
C ILE A 74 2.42 -2.93 4.64
N VAL A 75 2.43 -1.94 5.51
CA VAL A 75 2.03 -0.56 5.19
C VAL A 75 2.99 0.45 5.83
N HIS A 76 2.84 1.72 5.47
CA HIS A 76 3.55 2.82 6.12
C HIS A 76 2.56 3.90 6.56
N SER A 77 2.38 4.11 7.87
CA SER A 77 1.41 5.08 8.42
C SER A 77 -0.05 4.77 8.04
N ALA A 78 -0.47 3.54 8.24
CA ALA A 78 -1.68 2.86 7.75
C ALA A 78 -3.03 3.54 7.98
N ARG A 79 -3.13 4.55 8.87
CA ARG A 79 -4.42 5.07 9.34
C ARG A 79 -5.33 5.55 8.21
N GLN A 80 -4.78 6.28 7.25
CA GLN A 80 -5.57 6.88 6.17
C GLN A 80 -5.98 5.83 5.14
N ASP A 81 -5.12 4.84 4.88
CA ASP A 81 -5.39 3.71 3.98
C ASP A 81 -6.53 2.84 4.52
N ILE A 82 -6.48 2.53 5.81
CA ILE A 82 -7.56 1.80 6.49
C ILE A 82 -8.87 2.60 6.40
N GLU A 83 -8.86 3.92 6.65
CA GLU A 83 -10.06 4.77 6.57
C GLU A 83 -10.64 4.75 5.15
N ALA A 84 -9.81 4.92 4.11
CA ALA A 84 -10.23 4.95 2.73
C ALA A 84 -10.81 3.61 2.27
N LEU A 85 -10.14 2.50 2.57
CA LEU A 85 -10.59 1.15 2.25
C LEU A 85 -11.82 0.74 3.06
N TYR A 86 -11.89 1.10 4.35
CA TYR A 86 -13.04 0.81 5.21
C TYR A 86 -14.33 1.47 4.70
N HIS A 87 -14.22 2.67 4.12
CA HIS A 87 -15.41 3.34 3.60
C HIS A 87 -16.14 2.51 2.53
N LEU A 88 -15.39 1.77 1.70
CA LEU A 88 -15.95 0.90 0.66
C LEU A 88 -16.23 -0.52 1.18
N SER A 89 -15.26 -1.15 1.83
CA SER A 89 -15.33 -2.58 2.21
C SER A 89 -16.12 -2.85 3.48
N LYS A 90 -16.20 -1.87 4.42
CA LYS A 90 -16.69 -2.04 5.80
C LYS A 90 -15.93 -3.10 6.60
N ARG A 91 -14.69 -3.41 6.19
CA ARG A 91 -13.82 -4.42 6.81
C ARG A 91 -12.55 -3.78 7.34
N ILE A 92 -11.93 -4.43 8.32
CA ILE A 92 -10.62 -4.06 8.87
C ILE A 92 -9.66 -5.24 8.69
N PRO A 93 -8.35 -5.00 8.41
CA PRO A 93 -7.38 -6.09 8.28
C PRO A 93 -7.23 -6.85 9.61
N VAL A 94 -7.08 -8.17 9.52
CA VAL A 94 -6.87 -9.04 10.70
C VAL A 94 -5.42 -8.94 11.19
N SER A 95 -4.48 -8.77 10.26
CA SER A 95 -3.06 -8.66 10.56
C SER A 95 -2.46 -7.50 9.77
N LEU A 96 -1.66 -6.68 10.45
CA LEU A 96 -1.03 -5.49 9.89
C LEU A 96 0.32 -5.24 10.55
N PHE A 97 1.33 -4.92 9.74
CA PHE A 97 2.61 -4.40 10.16
C PHE A 97 2.80 -2.99 9.58
N ASP A 98 2.86 -1.99 10.44
CA ASP A 98 3.13 -0.60 10.05
C ASP A 98 4.61 -0.30 10.20
N THR A 99 5.29 -0.04 9.08
CA THR A 99 6.73 0.22 9.04
C THR A 99 7.11 1.53 9.74
N GLN A 100 6.21 2.53 9.80
CA GLN A 100 6.45 3.76 10.55
C GLN A 100 6.44 3.51 12.07
N ILE A 101 5.49 2.72 12.55
CA ILE A 101 5.42 2.32 13.98
C ILE A 101 6.63 1.46 14.33
N ALA A 102 6.97 0.47 13.51
CA ALA A 102 8.12 -0.39 13.72
C ALA A 102 9.43 0.41 13.79
N ALA A 103 9.62 1.36 12.88
CA ALA A 103 10.77 2.25 12.89
C ALA A 103 10.85 3.08 14.19
N SER A 104 9.72 3.59 14.68
CA SER A 104 9.69 4.36 15.93
C SER A 104 10.10 3.53 17.16
N LEU A 105 9.79 2.24 17.18
CA LEU A 105 10.23 1.30 18.24
C LEU A 105 11.72 1.01 18.19
N LEU A 106 12.36 1.24 17.06
CA LEU A 106 13.81 1.07 16.83
C LEU A 106 14.60 2.38 16.96
N ASN A 107 13.98 3.43 17.52
CA ASN A 107 14.57 4.76 17.72
C ASN A 107 14.87 5.53 16.40
N TYR A 108 14.25 5.17 15.28
CA TYR A 108 14.20 6.06 14.13
C TYR A 108 13.35 7.30 14.45
N PRO A 109 13.48 8.41 13.71
CA PRO A 109 12.67 9.60 13.96
C PRO A 109 11.17 9.29 14.02
N LEU A 110 10.47 9.87 15.01
CA LEU A 110 9.01 9.73 15.10
C LEU A 110 8.37 10.27 13.82
N GLN A 111 7.37 9.54 13.31
CA GLN A 111 6.66 9.88 12.07
C GLN A 111 7.61 10.03 10.86
N ILE A 112 8.68 9.23 10.84
CA ILE A 112 9.57 9.18 9.67
C ILE A 112 8.75 8.94 8.41
N SER A 113 9.03 9.68 7.33
CA SER A 113 8.33 9.46 6.05
C SER A 113 8.80 8.16 5.39
N TYR A 114 7.94 7.59 4.54
CA TYR A 114 8.28 6.38 3.78
C TYR A 114 9.56 6.56 2.95
N GLN A 115 9.70 7.71 2.27
CA GLN A 115 10.88 8.02 1.47
C GLN A 115 12.15 8.07 2.32
N ALA A 116 12.11 8.76 3.48
CA ALA A 116 13.28 8.85 4.37
C ALA A 116 13.64 7.49 4.97
N LEU A 117 12.66 6.69 5.33
CA LEU A 117 12.89 5.33 5.83
C LEU A 117 13.48 4.44 4.74
N THR A 118 12.96 4.51 3.52
CA THR A 118 13.46 3.74 2.37
C THR A 118 14.88 4.16 2.00
N GLU A 119 15.19 5.45 2.01
CA GLU A 119 16.55 5.95 1.80
C GLU A 119 17.53 5.38 2.83
N ILE A 120 17.18 5.40 4.12
CA ILE A 120 18.02 4.86 5.19
C ILE A 120 18.18 3.33 5.06
N LEU A 121 17.09 2.62 4.81
CA LEU A 121 17.10 1.16 4.82
C LEU A 121 17.60 0.54 3.52
N GLN A 122 17.32 1.16 2.36
CA GLN A 122 17.57 0.56 1.05
C GLN A 122 18.61 1.32 0.21
N ASP A 123 19.05 2.51 0.67
CA ASP A 123 19.93 3.43 -0.11
C ASP A 123 19.27 3.83 -1.46
N VAL A 124 17.94 4.07 -1.43
CA VAL A 124 17.13 4.45 -2.59
C VAL A 124 16.45 5.79 -2.32
N LEU A 125 16.66 6.73 -3.22
CA LEU A 125 16.00 8.04 -3.17
C LEU A 125 14.72 7.99 -4.02
N LEU A 126 13.55 8.13 -3.38
CA LEU A 126 12.25 8.12 -4.05
C LEU A 126 11.84 9.52 -4.51
N ASP A 127 11.14 9.59 -5.64
CA ASP A 127 10.56 10.83 -6.17
C ASP A 127 9.42 11.35 -5.25
N LYS A 128 9.23 12.67 -5.21
CA LYS A 128 8.17 13.36 -4.44
C LYS A 128 7.26 14.22 -5.32
N SER A 129 7.41 14.11 -6.64
CA SER A 129 6.81 15.05 -7.59
C SER A 129 5.28 15.03 -7.60
N PHE A 130 4.64 13.93 -7.21
CA PHE A 130 3.20 13.73 -7.35
C PHE A 130 2.40 13.68 -6.05
N THR A 131 2.99 14.05 -4.92
CA THR A 131 2.33 14.07 -3.58
C THR A 131 0.98 14.84 -3.55
N ARG A 132 0.74 15.76 -4.48
CA ARG A 132 -0.49 16.56 -4.57
C ARG A 132 -1.20 16.37 -5.92
N PHE A 133 -1.06 15.21 -6.54
CA PHE A 133 -1.74 14.93 -7.79
C PHE A 133 -3.25 14.73 -7.58
N ASP A 134 -4.07 15.13 -8.55
CA ASP A 134 -5.52 14.81 -8.53
C ASP A 134 -5.74 13.38 -9.02
N TRP A 135 -5.83 12.45 -8.09
CA TRP A 135 -5.96 11.01 -8.34
C TRP A 135 -7.29 10.61 -9.00
N THR A 136 -8.23 11.53 -9.18
CA THR A 136 -9.45 11.28 -9.99
C THR A 136 -9.22 11.44 -11.48
N THR A 137 -8.06 11.98 -11.90
CA THR A 137 -7.69 12.17 -13.31
C THR A 137 -7.63 10.83 -14.05
N ARG A 138 -8.27 10.74 -15.22
CA ARG A 138 -8.18 9.57 -16.11
C ARG A 138 -8.00 10.00 -17.57
N PRO A 139 -7.15 9.29 -18.35
CA PRO A 139 -6.25 8.23 -17.92
C PRO A 139 -5.12 8.77 -17.02
N LEU A 140 -4.59 7.93 -16.11
CA LEU A 140 -3.41 8.27 -15.34
C LEU A 140 -2.17 8.30 -16.24
N PRO A 141 -1.33 9.35 -16.17
CA PRO A 141 -0.05 9.38 -16.86
C PRO A 141 0.89 8.25 -16.40
N ALA A 142 1.70 7.69 -17.29
CA ALA A 142 2.58 6.56 -16.95
C ALA A 142 3.57 6.87 -15.83
N ASN A 143 4.12 8.08 -15.76
CA ASN A 143 5.01 8.51 -14.70
C ASN A 143 4.31 8.65 -13.32
N VAL A 144 3.01 8.97 -13.31
CA VAL A 144 2.20 8.99 -12.08
C VAL A 144 1.93 7.56 -11.57
N VAL A 145 1.69 6.62 -12.49
CA VAL A 145 1.54 5.20 -12.14
C VAL A 145 2.85 4.64 -11.58
N GLU A 146 4.00 4.98 -12.17
CA GLU A 146 5.31 4.56 -11.64
C GLU A 146 5.60 5.14 -10.25
N TYR A 147 5.26 6.42 -10.03
CA TYR A 147 5.34 7.03 -8.72
C TYR A 147 4.51 6.24 -7.67
N ALA A 148 3.25 5.94 -7.99
CA ALA A 148 2.38 5.18 -7.09
C ALA A 148 2.90 3.74 -6.81
N LEU A 149 3.55 3.11 -7.79
CA LEU A 149 4.17 1.80 -7.61
C LEU A 149 5.39 1.86 -6.68
N ASP A 150 6.12 2.96 -6.70
CA ASP A 150 7.28 3.13 -5.81
C ASP A 150 6.88 3.20 -4.33
N ASP A 151 5.66 3.64 -4.01
CA ASP A 151 5.14 3.69 -2.64
C ASP A 151 4.89 2.28 -2.03
N VAL A 152 4.88 1.22 -2.84
CA VAL A 152 4.76 -0.17 -2.35
C VAL A 152 5.98 -1.05 -2.61
N ARG A 153 6.85 -0.72 -3.60
CA ARG A 153 7.98 -1.57 -4.01
C ARG A 153 8.96 -1.87 -2.89
N TYR A 154 9.15 -0.93 -1.99
CA TYR A 154 10.14 -1.05 -0.91
C TYR A 154 9.52 -1.38 0.45
N LEU A 155 8.19 -1.50 0.56
CA LEU A 155 7.54 -1.83 1.83
C LEU A 155 7.95 -3.20 2.36
N LEU A 156 7.95 -4.23 1.51
CA LEU A 156 8.38 -5.58 1.92
C LEU A 156 9.89 -5.63 2.26
N PRO A 157 10.80 -5.07 1.45
CA PRO A 157 12.20 -4.94 1.85
C PRO A 157 12.43 -4.19 3.16
N ASN A 158 11.70 -3.09 3.38
CA ASN A 158 11.76 -2.33 4.63
C ASN A 158 11.23 -3.16 5.81
N PHE A 159 10.10 -3.86 5.62
CA PHE A 159 9.55 -4.76 6.62
C PHE A 159 10.54 -5.83 7.07
N GLU A 160 11.21 -6.51 6.13
CA GLU A 160 12.16 -7.58 6.48
C GLU A 160 13.34 -7.04 7.31
N LYS A 161 13.88 -5.87 6.97
CA LYS A 161 14.94 -5.22 7.76
C LYS A 161 14.47 -4.82 9.15
N LEU A 162 13.34 -4.11 9.26
CA LEU A 162 12.81 -3.67 10.54
C LEU A 162 12.43 -4.86 11.43
N LYS A 163 11.84 -5.90 10.88
CA LYS A 163 11.50 -7.12 11.62
C LYS A 163 12.74 -7.82 12.15
N HIS A 164 13.81 -7.88 11.34
CA HIS A 164 15.08 -8.43 11.78
C HIS A 164 15.67 -7.62 12.95
N GLU A 165 15.72 -6.29 12.83
CA GLU A 165 16.21 -5.40 13.90
C GLU A 165 15.38 -5.51 15.18
N LEU A 166 14.04 -5.56 15.09
CA LEU A 166 13.15 -5.78 16.24
C LEU A 166 13.40 -7.11 16.94
N THR A 167 13.76 -8.15 16.19
CA THR A 167 14.07 -9.47 16.76
C THR A 167 15.38 -9.46 17.54
N ILE A 168 16.39 -8.74 17.05
CA ILE A 168 17.68 -8.60 17.71
C ILE A 168 17.56 -7.72 18.97
N SER A 169 16.81 -6.63 18.89
CA SER A 169 16.63 -5.67 19.99
C SER A 169 15.89 -6.26 21.22
N LYS A 170 15.20 -7.39 21.06
CA LYS A 170 14.52 -8.12 22.14
C LYS A 170 15.44 -9.10 22.91
N LYS A 171 16.68 -9.25 22.49
CA LYS A 171 17.71 -10.05 23.19
C LYS A 171 18.58 -9.20 24.09
#